data_45238b082a2527c763be7740fe0cb9c9
#
_entry.id   45238b082a2527c763be7740fe0cb9c9
#
_cell.length_a   1.000
_cell.length_b   1.000
_cell.length_c   1.000
_cell.angle_alpha   90.00
_cell.angle_beta   90.00
_cell.angle_gamma   90.00
#
_symmetry.space_group_name_H-M   'P 1'
#
loop_
_entity.id
_entity.type
_entity.pdbx_description
1 polymer ?
#
loop_
_entity_poly.entity_id
_entity_poly.type
_entity_poly.pdbx_seq_one_letter_code
_entity_poly.pdbx_strand_id
1 'polypeptide(L)'
;MKKTRKTAITALAFILSVLVSSQIAYSQAGGSAVPFLLISPDARASGMGETGVAIADDINAIYWNPGGLAFLDYFTNESGDKPFTQTALSFSPWLPQFNADLFYSYGTIGRFFEELDGTVAFNFIFMNLGEFTRTAEDGRVLGKFTSNEFSLGLSYGTPITNDLGIGFQLRYIRSNLAPVGQGQREAGAGNSVGFDLGLLYKPSGYELLGVRNPLSFGFNLQNVGPKITYINESDPLPTNLKIGAAWKLVKDEFNDLKIAFDFQKLLVKRDSLSADPLPLSLVTAWKNPGVEFSVGAEYWYENLFAFRAGYFTEPSRLGNRKFWNFGAGVRYDIFKIDFSFINTIEENHPLANTM
;
A
#
# COMPACT_ATOMS: atom_id res chain seq x y z
N MET A 1 -23.83 -12.46 -30.79
CA MET A 1 -22.36 -12.29 -30.60
C MET A 1 -21.75 -11.01 -31.17
N LYS A 2 -22.16 -10.44 -32.34
CA LYS A 2 -21.58 -9.20 -32.87
C LYS A 2 -21.99 -7.92 -32.11
N LYS A 3 -23.16 -7.88 -31.46
CA LYS A 3 -23.69 -6.69 -30.76
C LYS A 3 -22.97 -6.46 -29.42
N THR A 4 -22.69 -7.53 -28.66
CA THR A 4 -21.95 -7.48 -27.37
C THR A 4 -20.49 -7.04 -27.53
N ARG A 5 -19.81 -7.41 -28.62
CA ARG A 5 -18.44 -6.95 -28.89
C ARG A 5 -18.36 -5.44 -29.16
N LYS A 6 -19.33 -4.87 -29.88
CA LYS A 6 -19.34 -3.40 -30.13
C LYS A 6 -19.55 -2.62 -28.84
N THR A 7 -20.44 -3.05 -27.95
CA THR A 7 -20.71 -2.38 -26.67
C THR A 7 -19.48 -2.40 -25.74
N ALA A 8 -18.75 -3.51 -25.69
CA ALA A 8 -17.52 -3.62 -24.88
C ALA A 8 -16.39 -2.71 -25.41
N ILE A 9 -16.22 -2.63 -26.73
CA ILE A 9 -15.22 -1.75 -27.37
C ILE A 9 -15.57 -0.27 -27.15
N THR A 10 -16.85 0.10 -27.22
CA THR A 10 -17.29 1.48 -26.98
C THR A 10 -17.14 1.87 -25.51
N ALA A 11 -17.40 0.96 -24.56
CA ALA A 11 -17.17 1.20 -23.15
C ALA A 11 -15.68 1.35 -22.83
N LEU A 12 -14.82 0.54 -23.42
CA LEU A 12 -13.35 0.63 -23.27
C LEU A 12 -12.80 1.93 -23.89
N ALA A 13 -13.30 2.34 -25.05
CA ALA A 13 -12.92 3.62 -25.70
C ALA A 13 -13.40 4.82 -24.90
N PHE A 14 -14.56 4.75 -24.26
CA PHE A 14 -15.07 5.82 -23.38
C PHE A 14 -14.25 5.93 -22.11
N ILE A 15 -13.85 4.81 -21.50
CA ILE A 15 -12.94 4.79 -20.34
C ILE A 15 -11.58 5.36 -20.72
N LEU A 16 -11.03 5.02 -21.89
CA LEU A 16 -9.78 5.60 -22.38
C LEU A 16 -9.87 7.11 -22.67
N SER A 17 -11.00 7.61 -23.16
CA SER A 17 -11.17 9.02 -23.49
C SER A 17 -11.30 9.95 -22.27
N VAL A 18 -11.78 9.43 -21.14
CA VAL A 18 -11.83 10.15 -19.85
C VAL A 18 -10.42 10.34 -19.24
N LEU A 19 -9.45 9.50 -19.64
CA LEU A 19 -8.06 9.55 -19.14
C LEU A 19 -7.17 10.60 -19.85
N VAL A 20 -7.63 11.29 -20.93
CA VAL A 20 -6.78 12.14 -21.79
C VAL A 20 -7.05 13.64 -21.65
N SER A 21 -7.77 14.11 -20.64
CA SER A 21 -7.90 15.56 -20.43
C SER A 21 -6.68 16.12 -19.68
N SER A 22 -5.67 16.57 -20.45
CA SER A 22 -4.49 17.27 -19.92
C SER A 22 -4.89 18.67 -19.40
N GLN A 23 -4.84 18.84 -18.09
CA GLN A 23 -4.91 20.15 -17.44
C GLN A 23 -3.51 20.55 -16.95
N ILE A 24 -3.13 21.79 -17.18
CA ILE A 24 -1.90 22.40 -16.66
C ILE A 24 -2.01 22.39 -15.13
N ALA A 25 -1.14 21.67 -14.47
CA ALA A 25 -1.17 21.48 -13.02
C ALA A 25 0.10 22.02 -12.37
N TYR A 26 -0.09 22.87 -11.38
CA TYR A 26 0.98 23.28 -10.47
C TYR A 26 1.31 22.09 -9.55
N SER A 27 2.59 21.75 -9.42
CA SER A 27 3.07 20.71 -8.53
C SER A 27 2.77 21.08 -7.07
N GLN A 28 2.00 20.26 -6.39
CA GLN A 28 1.74 20.36 -4.95
C GLN A 28 2.25 19.10 -4.30
N ALA A 29 3.58 18.99 -4.18
CA ALA A 29 4.21 17.94 -3.37
C ALA A 29 3.88 18.18 -1.89
N GLY A 30 3.52 17.13 -1.15
CA GLY A 30 3.39 17.20 0.32
C GLY A 30 2.00 17.61 0.82
N GLY A 31 0.91 17.07 0.25
CA GLY A 31 -0.45 17.35 0.72
C GLY A 31 -0.82 16.80 2.10
N SER A 32 -0.07 15.84 2.65
CA SER A 32 -0.37 15.15 3.92
C SER A 32 0.87 15.00 4.79
N ALA A 33 0.65 14.82 6.09
CA ALA A 33 1.67 14.37 7.03
C ALA A 33 1.92 12.85 6.90
N VAL A 34 2.96 12.38 7.56
CA VAL A 34 3.31 10.94 7.75
C VAL A 34 3.25 10.09 6.46
N PRO A 35 3.93 10.52 5.37
CA PRO A 35 3.88 9.83 4.09
C PRO A 35 4.46 8.41 4.13
N PHE A 36 5.19 8.05 5.18
CA PHE A 36 5.70 6.69 5.38
C PHE A 36 4.60 5.62 5.42
N LEU A 37 3.35 6.01 5.72
CA LEU A 37 2.19 5.13 5.69
C LEU A 37 1.78 4.72 4.27
N LEU A 38 2.27 5.39 3.24
CA LEU A 38 2.00 5.09 1.82
C LEU A 38 3.11 4.25 1.18
N ILE A 39 4.22 4.00 1.88
CA ILE A 39 5.31 3.18 1.37
C ILE A 39 4.89 1.71 1.35
N SER A 40 5.09 1.05 0.20
CA SER A 40 4.83 -0.39 0.05
C SER A 40 5.67 -1.21 1.03
N PRO A 41 5.07 -2.01 1.92
CA PRO A 41 5.82 -2.65 2.99
C PRO A 41 6.43 -4.00 2.62
N ASP A 42 5.98 -4.64 1.54
CA ASP A 42 6.39 -6.00 1.20
C ASP A 42 6.96 -6.11 -0.22
N ALA A 43 7.95 -7.00 -0.36
CA ALA A 43 8.65 -7.20 -1.63
C ALA A 43 7.76 -7.86 -2.71
N ARG A 44 6.70 -8.60 -2.33
CA ARG A 44 5.79 -9.22 -3.29
C ARG A 44 5.05 -8.17 -4.09
N ALA A 45 4.29 -7.31 -3.43
CA ALA A 45 3.52 -6.27 -4.10
C ALA A 45 4.41 -5.17 -4.68
N SER A 46 5.52 -4.82 -4.01
CA SER A 46 6.55 -3.96 -4.58
C SER A 46 7.05 -4.49 -5.92
N GLY A 47 7.42 -5.77 -6.02
CA GLY A 47 7.87 -6.39 -7.27
C GLY A 47 6.81 -6.42 -8.38
N MET A 48 5.54 -6.17 -8.04
CA MET A 48 4.39 -6.09 -8.94
C MET A 48 3.94 -4.65 -9.23
N GLY A 49 4.81 -3.65 -9.09
CA GLY A 49 4.46 -2.26 -9.34
C GLY A 49 3.54 -1.66 -8.28
N GLU A 50 3.63 -2.13 -7.03
CA GLU A 50 2.76 -1.73 -5.93
C GLU A 50 1.28 -2.11 -6.12
N THR A 51 1.01 -3.24 -6.78
CA THR A 51 -0.33 -3.83 -6.85
C THR A 51 -0.54 -4.83 -5.71
N GLY A 52 -1.59 -4.65 -4.93
CA GLY A 52 -1.84 -5.48 -3.76
C GLY A 52 -3.31 -5.60 -3.36
N VAL A 53 -4.16 -4.68 -3.79
CA VAL A 53 -5.51 -4.50 -3.27
C VAL A 53 -6.44 -5.69 -3.57
N ALA A 54 -6.33 -6.27 -4.78
CA ALA A 54 -7.14 -7.42 -5.19
C ALA A 54 -6.44 -8.77 -5.02
N ILE A 55 -5.13 -8.77 -4.68
CA ILE A 55 -4.34 -9.98 -4.46
C ILE A 55 -3.94 -10.16 -2.98
N ALA A 56 -4.69 -9.55 -2.08
CA ALA A 56 -4.50 -9.60 -0.63
C ALA A 56 -4.85 -11.02 -0.09
N ASP A 57 -3.99 -12.01 -0.37
CA ASP A 57 -4.17 -13.43 -0.08
C ASP A 57 -3.09 -14.01 0.85
N ASP A 58 -2.29 -13.16 1.50
CA ASP A 58 -1.36 -13.50 2.58
C ASP A 58 -1.47 -12.48 3.74
N ILE A 59 -0.67 -12.64 4.79
CA ILE A 59 -0.78 -11.80 6.00
C ILE A 59 -0.51 -10.31 5.74
N ASN A 60 0.16 -9.94 4.63
CA ASN A 60 0.34 -8.55 4.22
C ASN A 60 -0.98 -7.90 3.76
N ALA A 61 -2.06 -8.67 3.66
CA ALA A 61 -3.43 -8.15 3.48
C ALA A 61 -3.77 -7.06 4.51
N ILE A 62 -3.24 -7.15 5.72
CA ILE A 62 -3.43 -6.11 6.75
C ILE A 62 -3.05 -4.69 6.27
N TYR A 63 -2.09 -4.56 5.35
CA TYR A 63 -1.70 -3.29 4.74
C TYR A 63 -2.47 -3.01 3.45
N TRP A 64 -2.53 -4.01 2.54
CA TRP A 64 -3.05 -3.78 1.19
C TRP A 64 -4.57 -3.72 1.13
N ASN A 65 -5.24 -4.61 1.86
CA ASN A 65 -6.69 -4.71 1.91
C ASN A 65 -7.10 -5.62 3.09
N PRO A 66 -7.46 -5.07 4.24
CA PRO A 66 -7.86 -5.87 5.40
C PRO A 66 -8.99 -6.86 5.13
N GLY A 67 -9.83 -6.64 4.09
CA GLY A 67 -10.84 -7.61 3.64
C GLY A 67 -10.26 -8.94 3.19
N GLY A 68 -8.95 -8.97 2.82
CA GLY A 68 -8.23 -10.19 2.47
C GLY A 68 -7.98 -11.11 3.65
N LEU A 69 -7.93 -10.58 4.87
CA LEU A 69 -7.79 -11.37 6.10
C LEU A 69 -8.92 -12.37 6.29
N ALA A 70 -10.09 -12.11 5.70
CA ALA A 70 -11.24 -13.01 5.72
C ALA A 70 -11.00 -14.36 5.02
N PHE A 71 -9.95 -14.45 4.20
CA PHE A 71 -9.67 -15.63 3.38
C PHE A 71 -8.38 -16.35 3.78
N LEU A 72 -7.76 -15.98 4.91
CA LEU A 72 -6.51 -16.58 5.37
C LEU A 72 -6.69 -17.92 6.09
N ASP A 73 -7.89 -18.28 6.48
CA ASP A 73 -8.24 -19.57 7.06
C ASP A 73 -8.11 -20.73 6.07
N TYR A 74 -8.19 -20.44 4.76
CA TYR A 74 -8.04 -21.45 3.71
C TYR A 74 -6.61 -21.97 3.53
N PHE A 75 -5.66 -21.43 4.22
CA PHE A 75 -4.31 -22.01 4.35
C PHE A 75 -4.25 -23.08 5.44
N THR A 76 -5.22 -24.00 5.42
CA THR A 76 -5.04 -25.27 6.13
C THR A 76 -3.97 -26.08 5.41
N ASN A 77 -3.05 -26.68 6.16
CA ASN A 77 -2.16 -27.68 5.59
C ASN A 77 -2.98 -28.84 5.01
N GLU A 78 -2.40 -29.65 4.14
CA GLU A 78 -3.04 -30.82 3.52
C GLU A 78 -3.65 -31.80 4.55
N SER A 79 -3.23 -31.72 5.81
CA SER A 79 -3.73 -32.53 6.91
C SER A 79 -5.07 -32.05 7.51
N GLY A 80 -5.58 -30.89 7.09
CA GLY A 80 -6.83 -30.32 7.65
C GLY A 80 -6.67 -29.83 9.09
N ASP A 81 -5.43 -29.66 9.57
CA ASP A 81 -5.16 -29.13 10.89
C ASP A 81 -5.49 -27.64 10.98
N LYS A 82 -5.72 -27.18 12.21
CA LYS A 82 -6.15 -25.81 12.54
C LYS A 82 -5.29 -24.73 11.87
N PRO A 83 -5.91 -23.58 11.54
CA PRO A 83 -5.21 -22.48 10.93
C PRO A 83 -3.98 -22.08 11.74
N PHE A 84 -2.83 -22.02 11.08
CA PHE A 84 -1.58 -21.64 11.72
C PHE A 84 -1.41 -20.11 11.77
N THR A 85 -0.55 -19.65 12.67
CA THR A 85 -0.18 -18.25 12.74
C THR A 85 0.72 -17.92 11.54
N GLN A 86 0.36 -16.85 10.81
CA GLN A 86 1.21 -16.31 9.75
C GLN A 86 1.99 -15.10 10.26
N THR A 87 3.24 -14.98 9.85
CA THR A 87 4.11 -13.84 10.14
C THR A 87 4.84 -13.40 8.89
N ALA A 88 5.06 -12.09 8.75
CA ALA A 88 5.95 -11.55 7.73
C ALA A 88 6.81 -10.43 8.31
N LEU A 89 8.06 -10.35 7.83
CA LEU A 89 8.99 -9.28 8.15
C LEU A 89 9.57 -8.75 6.85
N SER A 90 9.72 -7.44 6.76
CA SER A 90 10.34 -6.79 5.63
C SER A 90 11.28 -5.68 6.10
N PHE A 91 12.34 -5.49 5.35
CA PHE A 91 13.33 -4.44 5.56
C PHE A 91 13.73 -3.88 4.20
N SER A 92 13.75 -2.55 4.09
CA SER A 92 14.19 -1.85 2.89
C SER A 92 15.10 -0.68 3.26
N PRO A 93 16.36 -0.64 2.77
CA PRO A 93 17.12 0.60 2.73
C PRO A 93 16.33 1.62 1.90
N TRP A 94 15.99 2.75 2.52
CA TRP A 94 15.14 3.74 1.89
C TRP A 94 15.98 4.86 1.29
N LEU A 95 15.70 5.23 0.03
CA LEU A 95 16.39 6.29 -0.69
C LEU A 95 17.94 6.17 -0.62
N PRO A 96 18.52 5.04 -1.05
CA PRO A 96 19.95 4.75 -0.84
C PRO A 96 20.87 5.76 -1.52
N GLN A 97 20.38 6.52 -2.49
CA GLN A 97 21.11 7.57 -3.20
C GLN A 97 21.52 8.75 -2.30
N PHE A 98 20.85 8.97 -1.17
CA PHE A 98 21.19 10.04 -0.25
C PHE A 98 22.34 9.72 0.69
N ASN A 99 22.89 8.49 0.69
CA ASN A 99 23.92 8.02 1.60
C ASN A 99 23.61 8.33 3.09
N ALA A 100 22.33 8.36 3.43
CA ALA A 100 21.83 8.55 4.78
C ALA A 100 21.32 7.21 5.31
N ASP A 101 21.41 6.99 6.63
CA ASP A 101 20.93 5.77 7.27
C ASP A 101 19.40 5.72 7.33
N LEU A 102 18.75 5.90 6.16
CA LEU A 102 17.32 5.83 6.00
C LEU A 102 16.92 4.38 5.79
N PHE A 103 15.98 3.88 6.58
CA PHE A 103 15.43 2.55 6.35
C PHE A 103 13.98 2.45 6.79
N TYR A 104 13.28 1.55 6.13
CA TYR A 104 11.91 1.18 6.40
C TYR A 104 11.85 -0.27 6.87
N SER A 105 11.15 -0.52 7.96
CA SER A 105 10.93 -1.85 8.50
C SER A 105 9.44 -2.09 8.71
N TYR A 106 9.00 -3.28 8.36
CA TYR A 106 7.63 -3.73 8.53
C TYR A 106 7.59 -5.11 9.13
N GLY A 107 6.64 -5.33 10.01
CA GLY A 107 6.39 -6.65 10.57
C GLY A 107 4.90 -6.86 10.79
N THR A 108 4.43 -8.08 10.56
CA THR A 108 3.05 -8.45 10.77
C THR A 108 2.92 -9.88 11.29
N ILE A 109 1.91 -10.11 12.10
CA ILE A 109 1.53 -11.41 12.62
C ILE A 109 0.01 -11.48 12.68
N GLY A 110 -0.56 -12.62 12.32
CA GLY A 110 -2.01 -12.81 12.40
C GLY A 110 -2.38 -14.28 12.46
N ARG A 111 -3.58 -14.51 12.98
CA ARG A 111 -4.16 -15.83 13.14
C ARG A 111 -5.67 -15.79 12.99
N PHE A 112 -6.22 -16.82 12.40
CA PHE A 112 -7.65 -17.07 12.39
C PHE A 112 -8.13 -17.59 13.74
N PHE A 113 -9.27 -17.10 14.19
CA PHE A 113 -9.96 -17.54 15.41
C PHE A 113 -11.36 -18.02 15.05
N GLU A 114 -11.62 -19.30 15.28
CA GLU A 114 -12.92 -19.94 15.00
C GLU A 114 -14.07 -19.26 15.76
N GLU A 115 -13.81 -18.85 17.01
CA GLU A 115 -14.81 -18.19 17.87
C GLU A 115 -15.25 -16.82 17.35
N LEU A 116 -14.39 -16.17 16.55
CA LEU A 116 -14.65 -14.87 15.94
C LEU A 116 -15.08 -14.99 14.48
N ASP A 117 -15.02 -16.20 13.90
CA ASP A 117 -15.19 -16.43 12.46
C ASP A 117 -14.34 -15.45 11.63
N GLY A 118 -13.08 -15.26 12.03
CA GLY A 118 -12.25 -14.28 11.39
C GLY A 118 -10.80 -14.26 11.84
N THR A 119 -9.99 -13.53 11.09
CA THR A 119 -8.56 -13.36 11.37
C THR A 119 -8.31 -12.07 12.13
N VAL A 120 -7.62 -12.18 13.26
CA VAL A 120 -7.03 -11.06 13.98
C VAL A 120 -5.56 -10.95 13.59
N ALA A 121 -5.13 -9.75 13.26
CA ALA A 121 -3.76 -9.49 12.87
C ALA A 121 -3.23 -8.18 13.46
N PHE A 122 -1.92 -8.16 13.73
CA PHE A 122 -1.19 -7.00 14.22
C PHE A 122 -0.06 -6.69 13.26
N ASN A 123 0.22 -5.40 13.01
CA ASN A 123 1.40 -4.96 12.29
C ASN A 123 2.09 -3.77 12.94
N PHE A 124 3.38 -3.66 12.66
CA PHE A 124 4.12 -2.44 12.92
C PHE A 124 4.83 -1.95 11.65
N ILE A 125 4.97 -0.64 11.54
CA ILE A 125 5.77 0.06 10.55
C ILE A 125 6.74 0.95 11.31
N PHE A 126 8.01 0.95 10.91
CA PHE A 126 9.02 1.82 11.46
C PHE A 126 9.84 2.44 10.32
N MET A 127 9.92 3.76 10.31
CA MET A 127 10.72 4.56 9.39
C MET A 127 11.81 5.29 10.15
N ASN A 128 13.06 4.94 9.89
CA ASN A 128 14.20 5.73 10.33
C ASN A 128 14.52 6.81 9.30
N LEU A 129 14.48 8.06 9.75
CA LEU A 129 14.77 9.22 8.89
C LEU A 129 16.21 9.71 9.04
N GLY A 130 17.04 8.96 9.78
CA GLY A 130 18.45 9.26 9.96
C GLY A 130 18.75 10.30 11.01
N GLU A 131 20.02 10.72 11.03
CA GLU A 131 20.56 11.72 11.95
C GLU A 131 20.60 13.10 11.29
N PHE A 132 20.16 14.11 12.02
CA PHE A 132 20.20 15.51 11.60
C PHE A 132 21.10 16.33 12.52
N THR A 133 21.80 17.29 11.95
CA THR A 133 22.59 18.27 12.71
C THR A 133 21.76 19.52 12.98
N ARG A 134 21.58 19.84 14.23
CA ARG A 134 20.94 21.09 14.65
C ARG A 134 21.95 22.22 14.63
N THR A 135 21.62 23.33 13.98
CA THR A 135 22.41 24.53 13.90
C THR A 135 21.66 25.73 14.50
N ALA A 136 22.38 26.67 15.11
CA ALA A 136 21.86 27.97 15.47
C ALA A 136 21.74 28.88 14.24
N GLU A 137 21.06 30.02 14.36
CA GLU A 137 20.89 31.01 13.29
C GLU A 137 22.26 31.54 12.78
N ASP A 138 23.28 31.56 13.64
CA ASP A 138 24.67 31.94 13.31
C ASP A 138 25.50 30.81 12.69
N GLY A 139 24.90 29.65 12.43
CA GLY A 139 25.53 28.48 11.84
C GLY A 139 26.28 27.56 12.83
N ARG A 140 26.34 27.89 14.13
CA ARG A 140 26.99 27.03 15.13
C ARG A 140 26.22 25.72 15.30
N VAL A 141 26.94 24.62 15.35
CA VAL A 141 26.36 23.29 15.64
C VAL A 141 25.94 23.24 17.11
N LEU A 142 24.65 23.00 17.34
CA LEU A 142 24.06 22.88 18.67
C LEU A 142 23.95 21.41 19.14
N GLY A 143 24.09 20.46 18.22
CA GLY A 143 24.02 19.03 18.52
C GLY A 143 23.46 18.22 17.35
N LYS A 144 23.26 16.94 17.58
CA LYS A 144 22.67 16.01 16.63
C LYS A 144 21.43 15.37 17.23
N PHE A 145 20.46 14.98 16.38
CA PHE A 145 19.27 14.26 16.78
C PHE A 145 18.86 13.27 15.69
N THR A 146 18.14 12.24 16.07
CA THR A 146 17.54 11.26 15.14
C THR A 146 16.06 11.50 14.98
N SER A 147 15.57 11.36 13.76
CA SER A 147 14.14 11.44 13.44
C SER A 147 13.62 10.06 13.07
N ASN A 148 12.41 9.76 13.51
CA ASN A 148 11.75 8.50 13.20
C ASN A 148 10.23 8.64 13.21
N GLU A 149 9.59 7.74 12.50
CA GLU A 149 8.14 7.61 12.48
C GLU A 149 7.77 6.15 12.67
N PHE A 150 6.67 5.87 13.35
CA PHE A 150 6.17 4.52 13.47
C PHE A 150 4.65 4.44 13.53
N SER A 151 4.13 3.28 13.21
CA SER A 151 2.71 2.95 13.30
C SER A 151 2.52 1.55 13.85
N LEU A 152 1.52 1.39 14.71
CA LEU A 152 1.06 0.10 15.25
C LEU A 152 -0.38 -0.10 14.83
N GLY A 153 -0.68 -1.20 14.16
CA GLY A 153 -2.02 -1.50 13.64
C GLY A 153 -2.58 -2.81 14.20
N LEU A 154 -3.85 -2.80 14.55
CA LEU A 154 -4.63 -3.98 14.91
C LEU A 154 -5.77 -4.13 13.92
N SER A 155 -5.90 -5.30 13.34
CA SER A 155 -6.89 -5.59 12.29
C SER A 155 -7.72 -6.81 12.63
N TYR A 156 -8.93 -6.79 12.07
CA TYR A 156 -9.82 -7.93 12.06
C TYR A 156 -10.46 -8.04 10.67
N GLY A 157 -10.51 -9.25 10.12
CA GLY A 157 -11.17 -9.54 8.86
C GLY A 157 -11.99 -10.82 8.94
N THR A 158 -13.20 -10.80 8.36
CA THR A 158 -14.17 -11.89 8.41
C THR A 158 -14.91 -12.03 7.09
N PRO A 159 -15.29 -13.25 6.67
CA PRO A 159 -16.15 -13.44 5.51
C PRO A 159 -17.58 -12.96 5.80
N ILE A 160 -18.16 -12.17 4.89
CA ILE A 160 -19.61 -11.85 4.89
C ILE A 160 -20.36 -12.95 4.13
N THR A 161 -19.75 -13.41 3.05
CA THR A 161 -20.18 -14.54 2.25
C THR A 161 -18.97 -15.35 1.82
N ASN A 162 -19.16 -16.51 1.18
CA ASN A 162 -18.05 -17.30 0.65
C ASN A 162 -17.18 -16.53 -0.36
N ASP A 163 -17.72 -15.48 -0.97
CA ASP A 163 -17.06 -14.69 -2.03
C ASP A 163 -16.66 -13.30 -1.57
N LEU A 164 -17.18 -12.79 -0.44
CA LEU A 164 -16.96 -11.42 0.02
C LEU A 164 -16.41 -11.39 1.44
N GLY A 165 -15.20 -10.88 1.59
CA GLY A 165 -14.57 -10.56 2.86
C GLY A 165 -14.59 -9.07 3.16
N ILE A 166 -14.78 -8.74 4.44
CA ILE A 166 -14.64 -7.39 4.99
C ILE A 166 -13.53 -7.39 6.04
N GLY A 167 -12.82 -6.29 6.15
CA GLY A 167 -11.81 -6.12 7.20
C GLY A 167 -11.64 -4.68 7.61
N PHE A 168 -11.20 -4.51 8.84
CA PHE A 168 -10.97 -3.22 9.47
C PHE A 168 -9.58 -3.20 10.10
N GLN A 169 -8.95 -2.02 10.12
CA GLN A 169 -7.74 -1.79 10.89
C GLN A 169 -7.89 -0.53 11.72
N LEU A 170 -7.49 -0.58 12.97
CA LEU A 170 -7.24 0.59 13.82
C LEU A 170 -5.73 0.75 13.95
N ARG A 171 -5.24 1.97 13.75
CA ARG A 171 -3.82 2.28 13.68
C ARG A 171 -3.46 3.44 14.62
N TYR A 172 -2.47 3.24 15.47
CA TYR A 172 -1.80 4.33 16.18
C TYR A 172 -0.61 4.80 15.36
N ILE A 173 -0.41 6.11 15.26
CA ILE A 173 0.61 6.74 14.44
C ILE A 173 1.39 7.72 15.31
N ARG A 174 2.71 7.66 15.26
CA ARG A 174 3.60 8.62 15.87
C ARG A 174 4.67 9.06 14.89
N SER A 175 4.84 10.38 14.81
CA SER A 175 5.88 11.02 14.05
C SER A 175 6.75 11.86 14.98
N ASN A 176 8.05 11.67 14.89
CA ASN A 176 9.09 12.29 15.72
C ASN A 176 10.11 12.92 14.78
N LEU A 177 9.85 14.14 14.31
CA LEU A 177 10.67 14.81 13.30
C LEU A 177 11.82 15.62 13.92
N ALA A 178 11.60 16.21 15.10
CA ALA A 178 12.62 16.93 15.81
C ALA A 178 12.41 16.84 17.33
N PRO A 179 13.46 16.73 18.15
CA PRO A 179 13.33 16.76 19.61
C PRO A 179 12.98 18.17 20.12
N VAL A 180 12.33 18.22 21.26
CA VAL A 180 12.19 19.47 22.03
C VAL A 180 13.56 19.96 22.46
N GLY A 181 14.03 21.09 21.96
CA GLY A 181 15.26 21.68 22.41
C GLY A 181 15.09 22.46 23.71
N GLN A 182 16.07 22.40 24.61
CA GLN A 182 16.13 23.31 25.75
C GLN A 182 16.11 24.76 25.24
N GLY A 183 15.07 25.51 25.59
CA GLY A 183 14.92 26.92 25.23
C GLY A 183 14.10 27.23 23.97
N GLN A 184 13.69 26.22 23.19
CA GLN A 184 12.70 26.39 22.11
C GLN A 184 11.41 25.62 22.44
N ARG A 185 10.27 26.29 22.31
CA ARG A 185 8.94 25.76 22.66
C ARG A 185 8.41 24.71 21.67
N GLU A 186 9.23 24.19 20.77
CA GLU A 186 8.75 23.53 19.58
C GLU A 186 9.21 22.06 19.50
N ALA A 187 8.29 21.17 19.83
CA ALA A 187 8.45 19.73 19.62
C ALA A 187 7.93 19.36 18.23
N GLY A 188 8.79 18.91 17.35
CA GLY A 188 8.39 18.33 16.06
C GLY A 188 7.86 16.91 16.19
N ALA A 189 7.09 16.61 17.23
CA ALA A 189 6.48 15.30 17.46
C ALA A 189 4.96 15.41 17.49
N GLY A 190 4.29 14.48 16.78
CA GLY A 190 2.84 14.39 16.73
C GLY A 190 2.36 12.96 16.87
N ASN A 191 1.09 12.81 17.27
CA ASN A 191 0.39 11.53 17.32
C ASN A 191 -0.95 11.65 16.63
N SER A 192 -1.41 10.54 16.05
CA SER A 192 -2.75 10.44 15.51
C SER A 192 -3.23 8.99 15.58
N VAL A 193 -4.48 8.78 15.22
CA VAL A 193 -5.08 7.46 15.01
C VAL A 193 -5.67 7.41 13.61
N GLY A 194 -5.53 6.26 12.95
CA GLY A 194 -6.09 6.02 11.62
C GLY A 194 -7.00 4.80 11.64
N PHE A 195 -7.97 4.82 10.76
CA PHE A 195 -8.87 3.70 10.52
C PHE A 195 -8.82 3.33 9.05
N ASP A 196 -8.77 2.01 8.77
CA ASP A 196 -8.82 1.47 7.42
C ASP A 196 -10.04 0.54 7.29
N LEU A 197 -10.65 0.55 6.10
CA LEU A 197 -11.77 -0.32 5.72
C LEU A 197 -11.43 -1.02 4.41
N GLY A 198 -11.42 -2.35 4.42
CA GLY A 198 -11.15 -3.18 3.25
C GLY A 198 -12.31 -4.10 2.89
N LEU A 199 -12.51 -4.28 1.58
CA LEU A 199 -13.42 -5.27 1.01
C LEU A 199 -12.68 -6.05 -0.06
N LEU A 200 -12.77 -7.39 -0.02
CA LEU A 200 -12.23 -8.26 -1.06
C LEU A 200 -13.34 -9.18 -1.57
N TYR A 201 -13.62 -9.10 -2.88
CA TYR A 201 -14.60 -9.90 -3.55
C TYR A 201 -13.94 -10.88 -4.52
N LYS A 202 -14.15 -12.17 -4.30
CA LYS A 202 -13.61 -13.29 -5.09
C LYS A 202 -14.79 -14.10 -5.64
N PRO A 203 -15.46 -13.65 -6.73
CA PRO A 203 -16.63 -14.35 -7.25
C PRO A 203 -16.30 -15.80 -7.59
N SER A 204 -17.18 -16.72 -7.18
CA SER A 204 -17.02 -18.16 -7.36
C SER A 204 -18.10 -18.77 -8.26
N GLY A 205 -17.96 -20.06 -8.56
CA GLY A 205 -18.98 -20.82 -9.32
C GLY A 205 -18.90 -20.66 -10.84
N TYR A 206 -17.80 -20.11 -11.39
CA TYR A 206 -17.61 -19.97 -12.83
C TYR A 206 -16.17 -20.30 -13.26
N GLU A 207 -16.00 -20.51 -14.55
CA GLU A 207 -14.72 -20.79 -15.18
C GLU A 207 -14.53 -19.85 -16.37
N LEU A 208 -13.32 -19.33 -16.53
CA LEU A 208 -12.93 -18.49 -17.65
C LEU A 208 -11.57 -18.93 -18.19
N LEU A 209 -11.48 -19.23 -19.47
CA LEU A 209 -10.27 -19.71 -20.15
C LEU A 209 -9.62 -20.95 -19.48
N GLY A 210 -10.43 -21.86 -18.93
CA GLY A 210 -9.95 -23.05 -18.23
C GLY A 210 -9.52 -22.84 -16.78
N VAL A 211 -9.65 -21.62 -16.25
CA VAL A 211 -9.33 -21.32 -14.86
C VAL A 211 -10.61 -21.10 -14.05
N ARG A 212 -10.73 -21.80 -12.94
CA ARG A 212 -11.86 -21.63 -12.01
C ARG A 212 -11.66 -20.39 -11.13
N ASN A 213 -12.75 -19.62 -10.96
CA ASN A 213 -12.81 -18.46 -10.09
C ASN A 213 -11.61 -17.52 -10.28
N PRO A 214 -11.31 -17.08 -11.53
CA PRO A 214 -10.04 -16.42 -11.83
C PRO A 214 -9.98 -14.95 -11.43
N LEU A 215 -11.12 -14.30 -11.13
CA LEU A 215 -11.17 -12.86 -10.86
C LEU A 215 -11.22 -12.57 -9.36
N SER A 216 -10.61 -11.45 -8.98
CA SER A 216 -10.82 -10.84 -7.67
C SER A 216 -10.85 -9.31 -7.80
N PHE A 217 -11.63 -8.67 -6.91
CA PHE A 217 -11.82 -7.23 -6.88
C PHE A 217 -11.64 -6.76 -5.44
N GLY A 218 -10.83 -5.72 -5.27
CA GLY A 218 -10.51 -5.16 -3.98
C GLY A 218 -10.89 -3.69 -3.87
N PHE A 219 -11.30 -3.29 -2.68
CA PHE A 219 -11.52 -1.92 -2.27
C PHE A 219 -10.84 -1.71 -0.92
N ASN A 220 -10.09 -0.63 -0.76
CA ASN A 220 -9.49 -0.26 0.50
C ASN A 220 -9.50 1.26 0.69
N LEU A 221 -10.10 1.72 1.77
CA LEU A 221 -10.04 3.10 2.23
C LEU A 221 -9.14 3.15 3.47
N GLN A 222 -8.00 3.83 3.36
CA GLN A 222 -6.93 3.80 4.34
C GLN A 222 -6.72 5.15 5.02
N ASN A 223 -6.19 5.09 6.26
CA ASN A 223 -5.71 6.25 7.02
C ASN A 223 -6.79 7.33 7.25
N VAL A 224 -8.03 6.91 7.44
CA VAL A 224 -9.13 7.81 7.82
C VAL A 224 -8.97 8.18 9.28
N GLY A 225 -8.66 9.44 9.59
CA GLY A 225 -8.44 9.86 10.98
C GLY A 225 -8.27 11.35 11.14
N PRO A 226 -8.16 11.82 12.40
CA PRO A 226 -7.90 13.22 12.69
C PRO A 226 -6.54 13.65 12.15
N LYS A 227 -6.40 14.95 11.94
CA LYS A 227 -5.11 15.56 11.58
C LYS A 227 -4.08 15.27 12.66
N ILE A 228 -2.83 15.05 12.28
CA ILE A 228 -1.71 15.02 13.20
C ILE A 228 -1.27 16.44 13.49
N THR A 229 -1.04 16.75 14.74
CA THR A 229 -0.65 18.10 15.16
C THR A 229 0.80 18.09 15.64
N TYR A 230 1.60 18.93 15.01
CA TYR A 230 2.96 19.26 15.44
C TYR A 230 2.92 20.68 16.01
N ILE A 231 3.06 20.82 17.31
CA ILE A 231 3.05 22.12 18.03
C ILE A 231 1.79 22.95 17.76
N ASN A 232 1.77 23.72 16.66
CA ASN A 232 0.70 24.64 16.28
C ASN A 232 0.15 24.35 14.88
N GLU A 233 0.77 23.45 14.12
CA GLU A 233 0.34 23.09 12.77
C GLU A 233 -0.29 21.70 12.76
N SER A 234 -1.41 21.59 12.08
CA SER A 234 -2.18 20.36 11.98
C SER A 234 -2.32 19.95 10.52
N ASP A 235 -1.71 18.84 10.17
CA ASP A 235 -1.74 18.30 8.81
C ASP A 235 -2.59 17.02 8.73
N PRO A 236 -3.31 16.82 7.61
CA PRO A 236 -4.15 15.64 7.42
C PRO A 236 -3.31 14.38 7.30
N LEU A 237 -3.85 13.26 7.77
CA LEU A 237 -3.32 11.94 7.45
C LEU A 237 -3.43 11.68 5.94
N PRO A 238 -2.59 10.80 5.37
CA PRO A 238 -2.65 10.44 3.95
C PRO A 238 -3.82 9.50 3.67
N THR A 239 -5.04 10.01 3.85
CA THR A 239 -6.27 9.25 3.54
C THR A 239 -6.26 8.86 2.08
N ASN A 240 -6.27 7.56 1.81
CA ASN A 240 -6.09 7.02 0.46
C ASN A 240 -7.19 6.01 0.12
N LEU A 241 -7.77 6.17 -1.05
CA LEU A 241 -8.70 5.21 -1.64
C LEU A 241 -7.95 4.36 -2.66
N LYS A 242 -8.04 3.04 -2.51
CA LYS A 242 -7.48 2.07 -3.45
C LYS A 242 -8.57 1.16 -3.99
N ILE A 243 -8.57 0.92 -5.29
CA ILE A 243 -9.46 -0.01 -5.96
C ILE A 243 -8.60 -0.90 -6.86
N GLY A 244 -8.75 -2.21 -6.71
CA GLY A 244 -7.96 -3.18 -7.45
C GLY A 244 -8.79 -4.24 -8.14
N ALA A 245 -8.23 -4.79 -9.21
CA ALA A 245 -8.73 -5.97 -9.89
C ALA A 245 -7.58 -6.92 -10.19
N ALA A 246 -7.79 -8.21 -10.06
CA ALA A 246 -6.80 -9.20 -10.46
C ALA A 246 -7.45 -10.34 -11.24
N TRP A 247 -6.67 -10.91 -12.14
CA TRP A 247 -7.07 -11.99 -13.01
C TRP A 247 -6.00 -13.08 -13.02
N LYS A 248 -6.37 -14.29 -12.61
CA LYS A 248 -5.57 -15.49 -12.75
C LYS A 248 -5.73 -16.01 -14.18
N LEU A 249 -4.68 -15.86 -14.98
CA LEU A 249 -4.70 -16.22 -16.40
C LEU A 249 -4.41 -17.71 -16.64
N VAL A 250 -3.53 -18.27 -15.83
CA VAL A 250 -3.12 -19.68 -15.89
C VAL A 250 -3.15 -20.24 -14.47
N LYS A 251 -3.65 -21.44 -14.33
CA LYS A 251 -3.55 -22.23 -13.12
C LYS A 251 -3.57 -23.70 -13.49
N ASP A 252 -2.41 -24.33 -13.56
CA ASP A 252 -2.25 -25.76 -13.71
C ASP A 252 -1.33 -26.31 -12.60
N GLU A 253 -0.84 -27.53 -12.74
CA GLU A 253 0.00 -28.20 -11.76
C GLU A 253 1.35 -27.47 -11.52
N PHE A 254 1.93 -26.91 -12.59
CA PHE A 254 3.25 -26.31 -12.56
C PHE A 254 3.22 -24.78 -12.64
N ASN A 255 2.15 -24.21 -13.20
CA ASN A 255 2.10 -22.79 -13.56
C ASN A 255 0.92 -22.08 -12.88
N ASP A 256 1.21 -20.95 -12.24
CA ASP A 256 0.18 -20.00 -11.74
C ASP A 256 0.58 -18.59 -12.20
N LEU A 257 -0.17 -18.01 -13.14
CA LEU A 257 0.05 -16.66 -13.64
C LEU A 257 -1.13 -15.77 -13.32
N LYS A 258 -0.85 -14.68 -12.62
CA LYS A 258 -1.81 -13.61 -12.28
C LYS A 258 -1.36 -12.28 -12.84
N ILE A 259 -2.31 -11.45 -13.25
CA ILE A 259 -2.14 -10.01 -13.48
C ILE A 259 -3.03 -9.24 -12.52
N ALA A 260 -2.54 -8.10 -12.04
CA ALA A 260 -3.29 -7.22 -11.15
C ALA A 260 -3.18 -5.77 -11.61
N PHE A 261 -4.21 -4.99 -11.31
CA PHE A 261 -4.33 -3.57 -11.62
C PHE A 261 -4.87 -2.85 -10.40
N ASP A 262 -4.19 -1.81 -9.95
CA ASP A 262 -4.65 -0.98 -8.85
C ASP A 262 -4.75 0.49 -9.28
N PHE A 263 -5.80 1.16 -8.82
CA PHE A 263 -5.98 2.59 -8.87
C PHE A 263 -5.94 3.14 -7.46
N GLN A 264 -5.18 4.19 -7.25
CA GLN A 264 -5.04 4.83 -5.95
C GLN A 264 -5.34 6.31 -6.06
N LYS A 265 -6.04 6.84 -5.07
CA LYS A 265 -6.43 8.25 -5.00
C LYS A 265 -6.22 8.77 -3.59
N LEU A 266 -5.28 9.69 -3.45
CA LEU A 266 -5.11 10.45 -2.21
C LEU A 266 -6.33 11.37 -2.02
N LEU A 267 -7.09 11.16 -0.94
CA LEU A 267 -8.30 11.90 -0.59
C LEU A 267 -7.99 13.07 0.34
N VAL A 268 -6.93 13.78 0.04
CA VAL A 268 -6.51 15.00 0.73
C VAL A 268 -6.65 16.17 -0.23
N LYS A 269 -7.35 17.21 0.20
CA LYS A 269 -7.39 18.50 -0.48
C LYS A 269 -6.76 19.54 0.42
N ARG A 270 -5.70 20.16 -0.06
CA ARG A 270 -5.01 21.27 0.61
C ARG A 270 -5.00 22.49 -0.32
N ASP A 271 -5.46 23.59 0.22
CA ASP A 271 -5.23 24.91 -0.35
C ASP A 271 -3.98 25.52 0.30
N SER A 272 -3.48 26.65 -0.21
CA SER A 272 -2.22 27.27 0.27
C SER A 272 -2.17 27.54 1.78
N LEU A 273 -3.31 27.65 2.45
CA LEU A 273 -3.42 28.03 3.86
C LEU A 273 -3.94 26.91 4.77
N SER A 274 -4.71 25.96 4.25
CA SER A 274 -5.31 24.90 5.08
C SER A 274 -5.68 23.66 4.28
N ALA A 275 -5.81 22.54 4.97
CA ALA A 275 -6.35 21.31 4.38
C ALA A 275 -7.81 21.11 4.83
N ASP A 276 -8.67 20.66 3.90
CA ASP A 276 -10.05 20.32 4.21
C ASP A 276 -10.11 19.23 5.29
N PRO A 277 -10.98 19.37 6.32
CA PRO A 277 -11.14 18.32 7.31
C PRO A 277 -11.93 17.13 6.77
N LEU A 278 -11.83 15.98 7.44
CA LEU A 278 -12.77 14.88 7.24
C LEU A 278 -14.14 15.22 7.84
N PRO A 279 -15.26 14.78 7.22
CA PRO A 279 -15.36 13.99 5.99
C PRO A 279 -15.36 14.81 4.69
N LEU A 280 -15.24 16.13 4.76
CA LEU A 280 -15.33 17.01 3.59
C LEU A 280 -14.27 16.69 2.52
N SER A 281 -13.05 16.36 2.92
CA SER A 281 -11.96 16.01 2.02
C SER A 281 -12.26 14.77 1.15
N LEU A 282 -13.06 13.82 1.62
CA LEU A 282 -13.47 12.64 0.85
C LEU A 282 -14.20 13.02 -0.45
N VAL A 283 -14.87 14.17 -0.45
CA VAL A 283 -15.61 14.68 -1.62
C VAL A 283 -14.79 15.72 -2.36
N THR A 284 -14.19 16.67 -1.66
CA THR A 284 -13.51 17.80 -2.29
C THR A 284 -12.19 17.42 -2.96
N ALA A 285 -11.52 16.36 -2.51
CA ALA A 285 -10.29 15.85 -3.12
C ALA A 285 -10.47 15.38 -4.57
N TRP A 286 -11.68 15.06 -4.99
CA TRP A 286 -11.98 14.70 -6.38
C TRP A 286 -11.91 15.90 -7.35
N LYS A 287 -11.95 17.12 -6.85
CA LYS A 287 -11.70 18.32 -7.65
C LYS A 287 -10.23 18.45 -8.06
N ASN A 288 -9.32 17.80 -7.33
CA ASN A 288 -7.92 17.71 -7.68
C ASN A 288 -7.72 16.46 -8.54
N PRO A 289 -7.56 16.59 -9.86
CA PRO A 289 -7.33 15.45 -10.71
C PRO A 289 -5.96 14.81 -10.37
N GLY A 290 -5.87 13.54 -10.10
CA GLY A 290 -4.68 12.75 -9.81
C GLY A 290 -5.08 11.41 -9.25
N VAL A 291 -4.84 10.42 -10.08
CA VAL A 291 -4.96 9.01 -9.73
C VAL A 291 -3.63 8.37 -10.05
N GLU A 292 -3.12 7.60 -9.13
CA GLU A 292 -1.99 6.72 -9.35
C GLU A 292 -2.50 5.43 -9.96
N PHE A 293 -1.70 4.84 -10.83
CA PHE A 293 -2.04 3.60 -11.50
C PHE A 293 -0.88 2.61 -11.39
N SER A 294 -1.20 1.38 -11.08
CA SER A 294 -0.27 0.27 -11.01
C SER A 294 -0.76 -0.91 -11.83
N VAL A 295 0.17 -1.61 -12.44
CA VAL A 295 -0.06 -2.91 -13.09
C VAL A 295 1.06 -3.85 -12.72
N GLY A 296 0.72 -5.10 -12.39
CA GLY A 296 1.69 -6.12 -12.03
C GLY A 296 1.32 -7.50 -12.53
N ALA A 297 2.34 -8.32 -12.71
CA ALA A 297 2.20 -9.72 -13.02
C ALA A 297 3.04 -10.56 -12.04
N GLU A 298 2.47 -11.68 -11.60
CA GLU A 298 3.12 -12.68 -10.76
C GLU A 298 3.00 -14.05 -11.43
N TYR A 299 4.14 -14.69 -11.67
CA TYR A 299 4.22 -16.04 -12.19
C TYR A 299 4.89 -16.93 -11.15
N TRP A 300 4.23 -18.02 -10.76
CA TRP A 300 4.79 -19.09 -9.94
C TRP A 300 5.04 -20.33 -10.79
N TYR A 301 6.24 -20.88 -10.66
CA TYR A 301 6.62 -22.19 -11.20
C TYR A 301 6.65 -23.22 -10.07
N GLU A 302 5.88 -24.30 -10.22
CA GLU A 302 5.74 -25.40 -9.22
C GLU A 302 5.39 -24.90 -7.80
N ASN A 303 4.79 -23.73 -7.68
CA ASN A 303 4.55 -23.07 -6.38
C ASN A 303 5.84 -22.87 -5.54
N LEU A 304 7.02 -23.06 -6.15
CA LEU A 304 8.33 -22.96 -5.52
C LEU A 304 9.02 -21.64 -5.86
N PHE A 305 9.05 -21.26 -7.14
CA PHE A 305 9.71 -20.05 -7.63
C PHE A 305 8.70 -19.03 -8.12
N ALA A 306 8.82 -17.79 -7.69
CA ALA A 306 8.03 -16.68 -8.18
C ALA A 306 8.90 -15.70 -8.96
N PHE A 307 8.35 -15.20 -10.07
CA PHE A 307 8.88 -14.07 -10.82
C PHE A 307 7.80 -13.00 -10.95
N ARG A 308 8.19 -11.74 -10.75
CA ARG A 308 7.29 -10.60 -10.76
C ARG A 308 7.83 -9.49 -11.60
N ALA A 309 6.92 -8.79 -12.26
CA ALA A 309 7.20 -7.54 -12.93
C ALA A 309 5.99 -6.61 -12.78
N GLY A 310 6.24 -5.33 -12.67
CA GLY A 310 5.19 -4.35 -12.55
C GLY A 310 5.61 -2.97 -12.99
N TYR A 311 4.64 -2.10 -13.14
CA TYR A 311 4.82 -0.71 -13.48
C TYR A 311 3.91 0.16 -12.64
N PHE A 312 4.50 1.21 -12.07
CA PHE A 312 3.82 2.25 -11.30
C PHE A 312 3.91 3.58 -12.03
N THR A 313 2.82 4.35 -12.00
CA THR A 313 2.81 5.72 -12.51
C THR A 313 1.91 6.63 -11.71
N GLU A 314 2.40 7.81 -11.42
CA GLU A 314 1.62 8.89 -10.85
C GLU A 314 1.71 10.17 -11.70
N PRO A 315 0.69 11.03 -11.63
CA PRO A 315 0.72 12.33 -12.32
C PRO A 315 1.84 13.24 -11.80
N SER A 316 2.39 14.07 -12.69
CA SER A 316 3.51 14.99 -12.40
C SER A 316 3.27 15.92 -11.21
N ARG A 317 2.02 16.29 -10.94
CA ARG A 317 1.64 17.13 -9.79
C ARG A 317 1.68 16.41 -8.43
N LEU A 318 1.70 15.07 -8.40
CA LEU A 318 1.78 14.26 -7.17
C LEU A 318 3.22 13.83 -6.86
N GLY A 319 4.17 14.06 -7.77
CA GLY A 319 5.57 13.68 -7.60
C GLY A 319 6.21 13.09 -8.86
N ASN A 320 5.39 12.78 -9.89
CA ASN A 320 5.84 12.20 -11.18
C ASN A 320 6.59 10.88 -11.06
N ARG A 321 6.33 10.10 -10.00
CA ARG A 321 6.97 8.80 -9.84
C ARG A 321 6.53 7.85 -10.96
N LYS A 322 7.50 7.33 -11.70
CA LYS A 322 7.31 6.36 -12.77
C LYS A 322 8.46 5.37 -12.71
N PHE A 323 8.13 4.12 -12.47
CA PHE A 323 9.15 3.10 -12.33
C PHE A 323 8.64 1.72 -12.72
N TRP A 324 9.58 0.90 -13.16
CA TRP A 324 9.41 -0.53 -13.30
C TRP A 324 9.89 -1.22 -12.04
N ASN A 325 9.14 -2.22 -11.63
CA ASN A 325 9.52 -3.09 -10.52
C ASN A 325 9.75 -4.50 -11.04
N PHE A 326 10.73 -5.14 -10.44
CA PHE A 326 10.99 -6.55 -10.66
C PHE A 326 11.08 -7.24 -9.32
N GLY A 327 10.62 -8.50 -9.26
CA GLY A 327 10.66 -9.28 -8.04
C GLY A 327 10.93 -10.74 -8.30
N ALA A 328 11.50 -11.40 -7.31
CA ALA A 328 11.67 -12.84 -7.27
C ALA A 328 11.26 -13.36 -5.89
N GLY A 329 10.77 -14.60 -5.85
CA GLY A 329 10.41 -15.25 -4.60
C GLY A 329 10.73 -16.73 -4.63
N VAL A 330 11.00 -17.28 -3.45
CA VAL A 330 11.17 -18.72 -3.25
C VAL A 330 10.28 -19.13 -2.09
N ARG A 331 9.54 -20.21 -2.27
CA ARG A 331 8.75 -20.85 -1.22
C ARG A 331 9.26 -22.25 -1.01
N TYR A 332 9.53 -22.59 0.24
CA TYR A 332 9.88 -23.93 0.62
C TYR A 332 9.17 -24.27 1.94
N ASP A 333 8.29 -25.26 1.88
CA ASP A 333 7.42 -25.65 2.99
C ASP A 333 6.64 -24.41 3.51
N ILE A 334 6.78 -24.08 4.78
CA ILE A 334 6.13 -22.92 5.42
C ILE A 334 6.87 -21.59 5.21
N PHE A 335 8.08 -21.63 4.66
CA PHE A 335 8.91 -20.44 4.48
C PHE A 335 8.74 -19.83 3.08
N LYS A 336 8.66 -18.50 3.03
CA LYS A 336 8.67 -17.73 1.79
C LYS A 336 9.63 -16.55 1.94
N ILE A 337 10.51 -16.38 0.95
CA ILE A 337 11.45 -15.26 0.87
C ILE A 337 11.18 -14.54 -0.45
N ASP A 338 10.96 -13.25 -0.39
CA ASP A 338 10.70 -12.41 -1.54
C ASP A 338 11.71 -11.26 -1.61
N PHE A 339 12.13 -10.92 -2.83
CA PHE A 339 12.96 -9.76 -3.16
C PHE A 339 12.28 -8.91 -4.19
N SER A 340 12.47 -7.59 -4.11
CA SER A 340 12.03 -6.64 -5.12
C SER A 340 13.10 -5.60 -5.39
N PHE A 341 13.03 -5.02 -6.57
CA PHE A 341 13.92 -3.97 -7.03
C PHE A 341 13.16 -2.93 -7.82
N ILE A 342 13.38 -1.65 -7.52
CA ILE A 342 12.75 -0.52 -8.20
C ILE A 342 13.75 0.06 -9.21
N ASN A 343 13.34 0.12 -10.47
CA ASN A 343 14.07 0.77 -11.54
C ASN A 343 13.29 1.99 -12.05
N THR A 344 13.75 3.17 -11.69
CA THR A 344 13.10 4.44 -12.05
C THR A 344 13.38 4.80 -13.51
N ILE A 345 12.38 5.42 -14.18
CA ILE A 345 12.52 5.87 -15.57
C ILE A 345 13.30 7.18 -15.63
N GLU A 346 13.16 8.03 -14.62
CA GLU A 346 13.88 9.30 -14.55
C GLU A 346 15.29 9.09 -13.98
N GLU A 347 16.29 9.66 -14.64
CA GLU A 347 17.66 9.67 -14.15
C GLU A 347 17.74 10.44 -12.82
N ASN A 348 18.53 9.92 -11.88
CA ASN A 348 18.72 10.49 -10.52
C ASN A 348 17.44 10.58 -9.66
N HIS A 349 16.43 9.79 -9.95
CA HIS A 349 15.26 9.73 -9.07
C HIS A 349 15.65 9.14 -7.70
N PRO A 350 15.18 9.73 -6.57
CA PRO A 350 15.57 9.26 -5.23
C PRO A 350 15.27 7.79 -4.93
N LEU A 351 14.23 7.22 -5.53
CA LEU A 351 13.87 5.80 -5.39
C LEU A 351 14.70 4.85 -6.24
N ALA A 352 15.61 5.35 -7.10
CA ALA A 352 16.42 4.47 -7.93
C ALA A 352 17.28 3.53 -7.05
N ASN A 353 17.30 2.24 -7.42
CA ASN A 353 18.00 1.18 -6.69
C ASN A 353 17.47 0.90 -5.26
N THR A 354 16.24 1.28 -4.93
CA THR A 354 15.57 0.80 -3.71
C THR A 354 15.24 -0.69 -3.85
N MET A 355 15.58 -1.47 -2.82
CA MET A 355 15.35 -2.92 -2.76
C MET A 355 14.42 -3.26 -1.59
#